data_bc5eca137182763d404c2f157bbad096
#
_entry.id   bc5eca137182763d404c2f157bbad096
#
_cell.length_a   1.000
_cell.length_b   1.000
_cell.length_c   1.000
_cell.angle_alpha   90.00
_cell.angle_beta   90.00
_cell.angle_gamma   90.00
#
_symmetry.space_group_name_H-M   'P 1'
#
loop_
_entity.id
_entity.type
_entity.pdbx_description
1 polymer ?
#
loop_
_entity_poly.entity_id
_entity_poly.type
_entity_poly.pdbx_seq_one_letter_code
_entity_poly.pdbx_strand_id
1 'polypeptide(L)'
;MVKMSAEVRETLEKQKPIPIATASKSGMPNVVFVGLMKIIDDETLMLADNFFYKTAQNLAENPKISILCYNGETKKSFQIKGNVTVTKEGPDFDAMRAWVHGINNKLPAKGCAVVKITEIYNAMWGPAAGKQVA
;
A
#
# COMPACT_ATOMS: atom_id res chain seq x y z
N MET A 1 -11.89 -8.09 -11.41
CA MET A 1 -10.87 -8.01 -10.35
C MET A 1 -9.57 -7.53 -10.95
N VAL A 2 -8.89 -6.62 -10.28
CA VAL A 2 -7.70 -5.98 -10.82
C VAL A 2 -6.46 -6.69 -10.30
N LYS A 3 -5.66 -7.20 -11.23
CA LYS A 3 -4.42 -7.91 -10.92
C LYS A 3 -3.21 -7.11 -11.35
N MET A 4 -2.18 -7.13 -10.53
CA MET A 4 -0.89 -6.58 -10.93
C MET A 4 -0.26 -7.48 -11.99
N SER A 5 0.28 -6.86 -13.05
CA SER A 5 1.16 -7.57 -13.97
C SER A 5 2.51 -7.85 -13.30
N ALA A 6 3.32 -8.70 -13.92
CA ALA A 6 4.68 -8.96 -13.43
C ALA A 6 5.49 -7.67 -13.33
N GLU A 7 5.31 -6.75 -14.28
CA GLU A 7 6.01 -5.47 -14.32
C GLU A 7 5.62 -4.56 -13.14
N VAL A 8 4.31 -4.46 -12.83
CA VAL A 8 3.83 -3.69 -11.70
C VAL A 8 4.36 -4.27 -10.41
N ARG A 9 4.28 -5.58 -10.27
CA ARG A 9 4.76 -6.28 -9.08
C ARG A 9 6.26 -6.06 -8.86
N GLU A 10 7.06 -6.18 -9.89
CA GLU A 10 8.51 -5.94 -9.81
C GLU A 10 8.81 -4.51 -9.38
N THR A 11 8.10 -3.54 -9.97
CA THR A 11 8.27 -2.12 -9.62
C THR A 11 7.92 -1.88 -8.15
N LEU A 12 6.83 -2.47 -7.69
CA LEU A 12 6.40 -2.33 -6.30
C LEU A 12 7.42 -2.95 -5.33
N GLU A 13 7.97 -4.10 -5.67
CA GLU A 13 8.98 -4.78 -4.84
C GLU A 13 10.28 -3.98 -4.70
N LYS A 14 10.61 -3.14 -5.68
CA LYS A 14 11.81 -2.29 -5.64
C LYS A 14 11.64 -1.03 -4.81
N GLN A 15 10.41 -0.64 -4.49
CA GLN A 15 10.14 0.59 -3.75
C GLN A 15 10.16 0.34 -2.25
N LYS A 16 11.18 0.84 -1.58
CA LYS A 16 11.30 0.79 -0.12
C LYS A 16 11.99 2.05 0.40
N PRO A 17 11.40 2.79 1.34
CA PRO A 17 10.04 2.60 1.87
C PRO A 17 8.98 2.97 0.84
N ILE A 18 7.72 2.60 1.12
CA ILE A 18 6.61 2.79 0.21
C ILE A 18 5.85 4.08 0.55
N PRO A 19 5.72 5.04 -0.38
CA PRO A 19 4.85 6.20 -0.16
C PRO A 19 3.39 5.81 -0.39
N ILE A 20 2.57 6.13 0.58
CA ILE A 20 1.12 5.91 0.51
C ILE A 20 0.38 7.21 0.76
N ALA A 21 -0.74 7.38 0.10
CA ALA A 21 -1.63 8.53 0.26
C ALA A 21 -3.00 8.07 0.74
N THR A 22 -3.53 8.79 1.70
CA THR A 22 -4.89 8.63 2.22
C THR A 22 -5.53 10.00 2.29
N ALA A 23 -6.82 10.06 2.55
CA ALA A 23 -7.52 11.34 2.71
C ALA A 23 -8.50 11.24 3.86
N SER A 24 -8.73 12.38 4.53
CA SER A 24 -9.79 12.46 5.53
C SER A 24 -11.15 12.37 4.87
N LYS A 25 -12.20 12.24 5.70
CA LYS A 25 -13.57 12.23 5.21
C LYS A 25 -13.92 13.54 4.46
N SER A 26 -13.32 14.66 4.86
CA SER A 26 -13.50 15.95 4.19
C SER A 26 -12.61 16.17 2.98
N GLY A 27 -11.74 15.20 2.65
CA GLY A 27 -10.90 15.26 1.46
C GLY A 27 -9.49 15.80 1.69
N MET A 28 -9.07 16.06 2.93
CA MET A 28 -7.71 16.53 3.19
C MET A 28 -6.72 15.40 2.88
N PRO A 29 -5.82 15.61 1.91
CA PRO A 29 -4.85 14.58 1.53
C PRO A 29 -3.74 14.42 2.57
N ASN A 30 -3.22 13.21 2.65
CA ASN A 30 -2.13 12.87 3.56
C ASN A 30 -1.21 11.87 2.86
N VAL A 31 0.09 12.06 2.94
CA VAL A 31 1.06 11.16 2.35
C VAL A 31 2.18 10.88 3.34
N VAL A 32 2.53 9.61 3.47
CA VAL A 32 3.60 9.15 4.38
C VAL A 32 4.34 7.99 3.75
N PHE A 33 5.51 7.67 4.27
CA PHE A 33 6.20 6.43 3.94
C PHE A 33 5.80 5.32 4.90
N VAL A 34 5.66 4.12 4.37
CA VAL A 34 5.45 2.89 5.15
C VAL A 34 6.65 1.96 4.96
N GLY A 35 7.21 1.49 6.06
CA GLY A 35 8.39 0.65 6.02
C GLY A 35 8.11 -0.80 5.64
N LEU A 36 7.00 -1.36 6.08
CA LEU A 36 6.69 -2.78 5.89
C LEU A 36 5.39 -2.98 5.12
N MET A 37 5.55 -3.46 3.91
CA MET A 37 4.47 -3.87 3.02
C MET A 37 4.78 -5.26 2.48
N LYS A 38 3.74 -6.06 2.29
CA LYS A 38 3.87 -7.40 1.74
C LYS A 38 2.87 -7.61 0.63
N ILE A 39 3.31 -8.20 -0.47
CA ILE A 39 2.41 -8.63 -1.53
C ILE A 39 1.85 -9.99 -1.14
N ILE A 40 0.53 -10.07 -0.96
CA ILE A 40 -0.15 -11.32 -0.60
C ILE A 40 -0.41 -12.15 -1.86
N ASP A 41 -0.99 -11.51 -2.87
CA ASP A 41 -1.22 -12.08 -4.19
C ASP A 41 -1.33 -10.94 -5.20
N ASP A 42 -1.65 -11.24 -6.46
CA ASP A 42 -1.68 -10.23 -7.51
C ASP A 42 -2.78 -9.17 -7.33
N GLU A 43 -3.72 -9.39 -6.41
CA GLU A 43 -4.85 -8.50 -6.14
C GLU A 43 -4.79 -7.84 -4.76
N THR A 44 -3.88 -8.28 -3.89
CA THR A 44 -3.95 -7.98 -2.46
C THR A 44 -2.58 -7.61 -1.89
N LEU A 45 -2.54 -6.50 -1.17
CA LEU A 45 -1.35 -6.06 -0.44
C LEU A 45 -1.68 -6.01 1.06
N MET A 46 -0.64 -6.13 1.88
CA MET A 46 -0.74 -5.98 3.33
C MET A 46 0.24 -4.92 3.79
N LEU A 47 -0.25 -3.94 4.54
CA LEU A 47 0.57 -2.92 5.18
C LEU A 47 0.54 -3.15 6.69
N ALA A 48 1.71 -3.10 7.31
CA ALA A 48 1.79 -3.16 8.77
C ALA A 48 1.70 -1.76 9.36
N ASP A 49 0.72 -1.55 10.24
CA ASP A 49 0.62 -0.32 11.00
C ASP A 49 1.51 -0.43 12.23
N ASN A 50 2.70 0.18 12.16
CA ASN A 50 3.58 0.33 13.30
C ASN A 50 3.46 1.73 13.91
N PHE A 51 3.43 2.77 13.08
CA PHE A 51 3.44 4.15 13.52
C PHE A 51 2.43 5.03 12.79
N PHE A 52 1.34 4.47 12.29
CA PHE A 52 0.27 5.24 11.67
C PHE A 52 -0.37 6.16 12.72
N TYR A 53 -0.63 7.39 12.30
CA TYR A 53 -1.37 8.35 13.10
C TYR A 53 -2.51 8.95 12.28
N LYS A 54 -2.24 9.96 11.47
CA LYS A 54 -3.26 10.50 10.56
C LYS A 54 -3.72 9.47 9.55
N THR A 55 -2.82 8.62 9.09
CA THR A 55 -3.14 7.53 8.18
C THR A 55 -4.18 6.59 8.79
N ALA A 56 -4.03 6.21 10.07
CA ALA A 56 -5.00 5.38 10.76
C ALA A 56 -6.36 6.06 10.89
N GLN A 57 -6.36 7.34 11.24
CA GLN A 57 -7.59 8.14 11.34
C GLN A 57 -8.30 8.22 9.98
N ASN A 58 -7.54 8.49 8.93
CA ASN A 58 -8.09 8.58 7.57
C ASN A 58 -8.69 7.26 7.12
N LEU A 59 -7.99 6.14 7.32
CA LEU A 59 -8.48 4.83 6.92
C LEU A 59 -9.75 4.42 7.67
N ALA A 60 -9.91 4.86 8.92
CA ALA A 60 -11.12 4.61 9.70
C ALA A 60 -12.33 5.36 9.12
N GLU A 61 -12.12 6.55 8.56
CA GLU A 61 -13.18 7.39 8.02
C GLU A 61 -13.38 7.19 6.52
N ASN A 62 -12.30 6.93 5.80
CA ASN A 62 -12.27 6.85 4.34
C ASN A 62 -11.30 5.73 3.94
N PRO A 63 -11.77 4.50 3.78
CA PRO A 63 -10.91 3.33 3.57
C PRO A 63 -10.39 3.21 2.13
N LYS A 64 -9.87 4.29 1.60
CA LYS A 64 -9.27 4.38 0.27
C LYS A 64 -7.79 4.71 0.39
N ILE A 65 -6.99 4.14 -0.49
CA ILE A 65 -5.55 4.35 -0.49
C ILE A 65 -5.01 4.51 -1.91
N SER A 66 -3.93 5.26 -2.03
CA SER A 66 -3.13 5.31 -3.25
C SER A 66 -1.68 5.04 -2.87
N ILE A 67 -1.05 4.14 -3.59
CA ILE A 67 0.32 3.69 -3.35
C ILE A 67 1.15 4.03 -4.58
N LEU A 68 2.31 4.63 -4.37
CA LEU A 68 3.20 4.98 -5.47
C LEU A 68 4.45 4.10 -5.43
N CYS A 69 4.85 3.58 -6.58
CA CYS A 69 6.10 2.84 -6.69
C CYS A 69 6.91 3.31 -7.90
N TYR A 70 8.22 3.17 -7.78
CA TYR A 70 9.17 3.55 -8.81
C TYR A 70 10.35 2.57 -8.81
N ASN A 71 10.77 2.16 -10.00
CA ASN A 71 11.97 1.36 -10.20
C ASN A 71 12.96 2.15 -11.05
N GLY A 72 14.06 2.57 -10.43
CA GLY A 72 15.08 3.39 -11.10
C GLY A 72 15.85 2.67 -12.20
N GLU A 73 15.87 1.35 -12.18
CA GLU A 73 16.54 0.55 -13.24
C GLU A 73 15.72 0.53 -14.52
N THR A 74 14.43 0.28 -14.42
CA THR A 74 13.51 0.22 -15.56
C THR A 74 12.93 1.57 -15.90
N LYS A 75 13.00 2.54 -14.97
CA LYS A 75 12.39 3.87 -15.04
C LYS A 75 10.87 3.80 -15.18
N LYS A 76 10.27 2.80 -14.56
CA LYS A 76 8.83 2.64 -14.53
C LYS A 76 8.28 3.03 -13.17
N SER A 77 7.06 3.57 -13.19
CA SER A 77 6.37 4.01 -11.99
C SER A 77 4.87 3.75 -12.15
N PHE A 78 4.26 3.27 -11.08
CA PHE A 78 2.82 2.98 -11.07
C PHE A 78 2.17 3.57 -9.83
N GLN A 79 0.91 3.97 -10.00
CA GLN A 79 0.03 4.37 -8.93
C GLN A 79 -1.00 3.26 -8.75
N ILE A 80 -1.04 2.67 -7.57
CA ILE A 80 -1.92 1.56 -7.24
C ILE A 80 -2.97 2.07 -6.28
N LYS A 81 -4.24 2.00 -6.66
CA LYS A 81 -5.35 2.41 -5.80
C LYS A 81 -6.10 1.20 -5.29
N GLY A 82 -6.66 1.30 -4.11
CA GLY A 82 -7.39 0.20 -3.52
C GLY A 82 -8.31 0.59 -2.39
N ASN A 83 -9.07 -0.41 -1.95
CA ASN A 83 -9.91 -0.35 -0.76
C ASN A 83 -9.18 -1.07 0.38
N VAL A 84 -9.27 -0.50 1.58
CA VAL A 84 -8.53 -0.98 2.74
C VAL A 84 -9.47 -1.54 3.79
N THR A 85 -9.12 -2.70 4.33
CA THR A 85 -9.75 -3.25 5.53
C THR A 85 -8.70 -3.27 6.63
N VAL A 86 -8.96 -2.58 7.73
CA VAL A 86 -8.04 -2.54 8.88
C VAL A 86 -8.58 -3.48 9.95
N THR A 87 -7.69 -4.37 10.42
CA THR A 87 -8.01 -5.28 11.53
C THR A 87 -6.98 -5.14 12.64
N LYS A 88 -7.42 -5.36 13.87
CA LYS A 88 -6.56 -5.37 15.07
C LYS A 88 -6.66 -6.69 15.80
N GLU A 89 -7.32 -7.66 15.19
CA GLU A 89 -7.45 -9.03 15.68
C GLU A 89 -7.83 -9.94 14.51
N GLY A 90 -7.71 -11.22 14.69
CA GLY A 90 -8.08 -12.22 13.69
C GLY A 90 -6.91 -12.72 12.86
N PRO A 91 -7.18 -13.61 11.87
CA PRO A 91 -6.12 -14.29 11.12
C PRO A 91 -5.15 -13.38 10.37
N ASP A 92 -5.68 -12.34 9.71
CA ASP A 92 -4.81 -11.42 8.95
C ASP A 92 -3.92 -10.62 9.89
N PHE A 93 -4.48 -10.14 11.00
CA PHE A 93 -3.72 -9.43 12.02
C PHE A 93 -2.63 -10.33 12.63
N ASP A 94 -2.98 -11.56 12.98
CA ASP A 94 -2.03 -12.50 13.58
C ASP A 94 -0.89 -12.83 12.60
N ALA A 95 -1.20 -13.04 11.33
CA ALA A 95 -0.20 -13.29 10.29
C ALA A 95 0.72 -12.08 10.08
N MET A 96 0.16 -10.88 10.04
CA MET A 96 0.93 -9.64 9.93
C MET A 96 1.88 -9.50 11.12
N ARG A 97 1.38 -9.69 12.33
CA ARG A 97 2.16 -9.53 13.55
C ARG A 97 3.31 -10.53 13.63
N ALA A 98 3.06 -11.78 13.26
CA ALA A 98 4.11 -12.79 13.19
C ALA A 98 5.20 -12.43 12.19
N TRP A 99 4.80 -11.94 11.02
CA TRP A 99 5.74 -11.47 9.99
C TRP A 99 6.56 -10.28 10.46
N VAL A 100 5.93 -9.25 11.02
CA VAL A 100 6.62 -8.05 11.51
C VAL A 100 7.59 -8.41 12.63
N HIS A 101 7.16 -9.18 13.60
CA HIS A 101 7.98 -9.57 14.74
C HIS A 101 9.09 -10.54 14.37
N GLY A 102 8.94 -11.26 13.25
CA GLY A 102 10.04 -12.04 12.67
C GLY A 102 11.15 -11.17 12.09
N ILE A 103 10.83 -9.93 11.72
CA ILE A 103 11.81 -8.95 11.23
C ILE A 103 12.41 -8.17 12.41
N ASN A 104 11.55 -7.63 13.26
CA ASN A 104 11.95 -6.86 14.45
C ASN A 104 10.83 -6.92 15.49
N ASN A 105 11.06 -7.67 16.57
CA ASN A 105 10.06 -7.88 17.62
C ASN A 105 9.78 -6.64 18.49
N LYS A 106 10.54 -5.56 18.28
CA LYS A 106 10.31 -4.29 18.98
C LYS A 106 9.32 -3.38 18.28
N LEU A 107 8.94 -3.72 17.04
CA LEU A 107 7.94 -2.94 16.31
C LEU A 107 6.55 -3.18 16.91
N PRO A 108 5.71 -2.14 16.99
CA PRO A 108 4.39 -2.25 17.62
C PRO A 108 3.44 -3.24 16.96
N ALA A 109 3.46 -3.33 15.60
CA ALA A 109 2.56 -4.19 14.83
C ALA A 109 1.11 -4.09 15.35
N LYS A 110 0.62 -2.85 15.46
CA LYS A 110 -0.64 -2.54 16.16
C LYS A 110 -1.89 -2.64 15.28
N GLY A 111 -1.72 -2.81 13.96
CA GLY A 111 -2.83 -2.93 13.03
C GLY A 111 -2.38 -3.55 11.72
N CYS A 112 -3.32 -4.23 11.07
CA CYS A 112 -3.12 -4.84 9.76
C CYS A 112 -4.04 -4.13 8.75
N ALA A 113 -3.45 -3.53 7.71
CA ALA A 113 -4.20 -2.90 6.63
C ALA A 113 -4.10 -3.77 5.39
N VAL A 114 -5.18 -4.45 5.05
CA VAL A 114 -5.26 -5.27 3.83
C VAL A 114 -5.85 -4.42 2.72
N VAL A 115 -5.13 -4.32 1.61
CA VAL A 115 -5.51 -3.51 0.45
C VAL A 115 -5.97 -4.42 -0.68
N LYS A 116 -7.20 -4.24 -1.12
CA LYS A 116 -7.73 -4.85 -2.35
C LYS A 116 -7.55 -3.85 -3.48
N ILE A 117 -6.76 -4.20 -4.48
CA ILE A 117 -6.44 -3.32 -5.60
C ILE A 117 -7.67 -3.12 -6.48
N THR A 118 -7.98 -1.87 -6.79
CA THR A 118 -9.12 -1.50 -7.64
C THR A 118 -8.72 -0.89 -8.97
N GLU A 119 -7.59 -0.18 -9.02
CA GLU A 119 -7.13 0.51 -10.22
C GLU A 119 -5.61 0.64 -10.18
N ILE A 120 -4.98 0.57 -11.36
CA ILE A 120 -3.54 0.81 -11.51
C ILE A 120 -3.33 1.76 -12.68
N TYR A 121 -2.52 2.78 -12.45
CA TYR A 121 -2.19 3.81 -13.44
C TYR A 121 -0.69 3.92 -13.64
N ASN A 122 -0.28 4.29 -14.85
CA ASN A 122 1.09 4.71 -15.12
C ASN A 122 1.33 6.05 -14.42
N ALA A 123 2.35 6.14 -13.58
CA ALA A 123 2.68 7.34 -12.83
C ALA A 123 3.96 8.01 -13.30
N MET A 124 4.61 7.47 -14.34
CA MET A 124 5.81 8.08 -14.92
C MET A 124 5.43 9.23 -15.86
N TRP A 125 6.19 10.30 -15.85
CA TRP A 125 5.94 11.41 -16.79
C TRP A 125 6.17 10.95 -18.23
N GLY A 126 5.51 11.62 -19.17
CA GLY A 126 5.61 11.30 -20.58
C GLY A 126 4.22 11.08 -21.19
N PRO A 127 4.16 10.64 -22.48
CA PRO A 127 2.88 10.48 -23.19
C PRO A 127 1.91 9.49 -22.53
N ALA A 128 2.39 8.53 -21.77
CA ALA A 128 1.56 7.55 -21.09
C ALA A 128 1.19 7.95 -19.65
N ALA A 129 1.62 9.14 -19.19
CA ALA A 129 1.36 9.59 -17.82
C ALA A 129 -0.15 9.60 -17.52
N GLY A 130 -0.51 9.02 -16.37
CA GLY A 130 -1.89 8.97 -15.93
C GLY A 130 -2.78 7.95 -16.63
N LYS A 131 -2.27 7.21 -17.60
CA LYS A 131 -3.10 6.19 -18.28
C LYS A 131 -3.31 4.97 -17.40
N GLN A 132 -4.53 4.49 -17.38
CA GLN A 132 -4.91 3.30 -16.64
C GLN A 132 -4.33 2.06 -17.32
N VAL A 133 -3.70 1.18 -16.53
CA VAL A 133 -3.09 -0.06 -17.04
C VAL A 133 -3.80 -1.30 -16.50
N ALA A 134 -4.62 -1.13 -15.46
CA ALA A 134 -5.48 -2.21 -14.96
C ALA A 134 -6.60 -1.66 -14.07
#